data_7ac3ea6e440f6413c68f8067bacf3b4b
#
_entry.id   7ac3ea6e440f6413c68f8067bacf3b4b
#
_cell.length_a   1.000
_cell.length_b   1.000
_cell.length_c   1.000
_cell.angle_alpha   90.00
_cell.angle_beta   90.00
_cell.angle_gamma   90.00
#
_symmetry.space_group_name_H-M   'P 1'
#
loop_
_entity.id
_entity.type
_entity.pdbx_description
1 polymer ?
#
loop_
_entity_poly.entity_id
_entity_poly.type
_entity_poly.pdbx_seq_one_letter_code
_entity_poly.pdbx_strand_id
1 'polypeptide(L)'
;YRIAKQHGGMKAGSTNGERGYQLTFGIAYIRDLTFTHWAIAESFETSVPWSQAMDLYRRVEARVKAEHKAKGLPGNPFFTGRLTQVYPTGVCIYFYLGFYAKGVDDPVRRYAELEHAAREEILAAGGSLSHHHGVGKIRQDFLPEIYSEGALAFTRDVKRAVDPENVFGASNHGVLGTAKLDE
;
A
#
# COMPACT_ATOMS: atom_id res chain seq x y z
N TYR A 1 -1.31 -20.80 -20.20
CA TYR A 1 -0.74 -20.13 -21.39
C TYR A 1 -1.76 -19.92 -22.52
N ARG A 2 -2.69 -20.88 -22.77
CA ARG A 2 -3.69 -20.74 -23.85
C ARG A 2 -4.53 -19.48 -23.71
N ILE A 3 -5.09 -19.23 -22.55
CA ILE A 3 -5.89 -18.03 -22.24
C ILE A 3 -5.03 -16.76 -22.37
N ALA A 4 -3.84 -16.74 -21.77
CA ALA A 4 -2.96 -15.59 -21.86
C ALA A 4 -2.63 -15.22 -23.31
N LYS A 5 -2.36 -16.24 -24.15
CA LYS A 5 -2.10 -16.03 -25.60
C LYS A 5 -3.30 -15.42 -26.33
N GLN A 6 -4.53 -15.80 -25.98
CA GLN A 6 -5.76 -15.23 -26.56
C GLN A 6 -5.89 -13.71 -26.26
N HIS A 7 -5.24 -13.23 -25.19
CA HIS A 7 -5.22 -11.82 -24.77
C HIS A 7 -3.85 -11.14 -25.01
N GLY A 8 -3.05 -11.63 -25.97
CA GLY A 8 -1.77 -11.02 -26.31
C GLY A 8 -0.62 -11.35 -25.36
N GLY A 9 -0.79 -12.27 -24.43
CA GLY A 9 0.25 -12.70 -23.51
C GLY A 9 1.30 -13.60 -24.16
N MET A 10 2.53 -13.51 -23.67
CA MET A 10 3.66 -14.32 -24.13
C MET A 10 4.13 -15.30 -23.05
N LYS A 11 4.66 -16.43 -23.49
CA LYS A 11 5.31 -17.41 -22.62
C LYS A 11 6.79 -17.03 -22.46
N ALA A 12 7.18 -16.57 -21.28
CA ALA A 12 8.54 -16.09 -21.01
C ALA A 12 9.50 -17.13 -20.40
N GLY A 13 9.00 -18.33 -20.07
CA GLY A 13 9.80 -19.42 -19.49
C GLY A 13 10.05 -19.29 -17.99
N SER A 14 10.61 -20.35 -17.39
CA SER A 14 10.90 -20.41 -15.94
C SER A 14 12.07 -19.53 -15.51
N THR A 15 13.05 -19.34 -16.39
CA THR A 15 14.24 -18.50 -16.12
C THR A 15 13.90 -17.07 -15.72
N ASN A 16 12.80 -16.52 -16.25
CA ASN A 16 12.35 -15.19 -15.81
C ASN A 16 11.80 -15.16 -14.37
N GLY A 17 11.20 -16.26 -13.92
CA GLY A 17 10.81 -16.43 -12.51
C GLY A 17 12.01 -16.45 -11.58
N GLU A 18 13.05 -17.22 -11.94
CA GLU A 18 14.30 -17.30 -11.18
C GLU A 18 15.01 -15.94 -11.10
N ARG A 19 15.10 -15.22 -12.22
CA ARG A 19 15.64 -13.85 -12.26
C ARG A 19 14.81 -12.87 -11.42
N GLY A 20 13.48 -13.00 -11.45
CA GLY A 20 12.57 -12.20 -10.62
C GLY A 20 12.83 -12.43 -9.14
N TYR A 21 13.09 -13.67 -8.72
CA TYR A 21 13.47 -13.96 -7.34
C TYR A 21 14.82 -13.33 -6.97
N GLN A 22 15.82 -13.41 -7.84
CA GLN A 22 17.13 -12.75 -7.63
C GLN A 22 17.00 -11.23 -7.48
N LEU A 23 16.07 -10.60 -8.21
CA LEU A 23 15.83 -9.16 -8.10
C LEU A 23 15.39 -8.73 -6.70
N THR A 24 14.74 -9.60 -5.92
CA THR A 24 14.32 -9.29 -4.55
C THR A 24 15.50 -8.91 -3.64
N PHE A 25 16.67 -9.49 -3.87
CA PHE A 25 17.88 -9.14 -3.14
C PHE A 25 18.51 -7.82 -3.59
N GLY A 26 18.19 -7.40 -4.82
CA GLY A 26 18.70 -6.14 -5.40
C GLY A 26 17.81 -4.92 -5.11
N ILE A 27 16.62 -5.12 -4.52
CA ILE A 27 15.62 -4.03 -4.43
C ILE A 27 16.08 -2.86 -3.56
N ALA A 28 16.88 -3.13 -2.52
CA ALA A 28 17.44 -2.07 -1.66
C ALA A 28 18.40 -1.16 -2.44
N TYR A 29 19.19 -1.72 -3.35
CA TYR A 29 20.08 -0.94 -4.22
C TYR A 29 19.30 -0.11 -5.26
N ILE A 30 18.17 -0.63 -5.75
CA ILE A 30 17.28 0.12 -6.63
C ILE A 30 16.69 1.31 -5.88
N ARG A 31 16.27 1.13 -4.63
CA ARG A 31 15.78 2.21 -3.76
C ARG A 31 16.85 3.30 -3.61
N ASP A 32 18.07 2.93 -3.26
CA ASP A 32 19.17 3.88 -3.04
C ASP A 32 19.48 4.65 -4.33
N LEU A 33 19.49 3.97 -5.48
CA LEU A 33 19.64 4.60 -6.79
C LEU A 33 18.51 5.60 -7.07
N THR A 34 17.24 5.21 -6.85
CA THR A 34 16.10 6.10 -7.10
C THR A 34 16.15 7.35 -6.23
N PHE A 35 16.57 7.25 -4.97
CA PHE A 35 16.73 8.39 -4.08
C PHE A 35 17.81 9.37 -4.56
N THR A 36 18.94 8.88 -5.11
CA THR A 36 19.97 9.76 -5.69
C THR A 36 19.44 10.56 -6.88
N HIS A 37 18.37 10.06 -7.53
CA HIS A 37 17.70 10.72 -8.64
C HIS A 37 16.40 11.43 -8.27
N TRP A 38 16.17 11.66 -6.98
CA TRP A 38 14.96 12.32 -6.46
C TRP A 38 13.65 11.59 -6.78
N ALA A 39 13.70 10.30 -7.03
CA ALA A 39 12.51 9.50 -7.21
C ALA A 39 12.13 8.83 -5.88
N ILE A 40 10.94 9.14 -5.38
CA ILE A 40 10.35 8.49 -4.22
C ILE A 40 9.27 7.55 -4.72
N ALA A 41 9.34 6.30 -4.32
CA ALA A 41 8.34 5.31 -4.66
C ALA A 41 8.22 4.26 -3.55
N GLU A 42 7.00 3.79 -3.33
CA GLU A 42 6.67 2.70 -2.42
C GLU A 42 5.49 1.91 -2.99
N SER A 43 5.15 0.83 -2.34
CA SER A 43 4.06 -0.04 -2.74
C SER A 43 3.04 -0.22 -1.62
N PHE A 44 1.78 -0.41 -2.01
CA PHE A 44 0.69 -0.77 -1.13
C PHE A 44 -0.26 -1.72 -1.84
N GLU A 45 -1.15 -2.35 -1.11
CA GLU A 45 -2.00 -3.39 -1.67
C GLU A 45 -3.40 -3.40 -1.04
N THR A 46 -4.30 -4.08 -1.70
CA THR A 46 -5.64 -4.38 -1.22
C THR A 46 -6.15 -5.69 -1.82
N SER A 47 -7.15 -6.27 -1.19
CA SER A 47 -7.95 -7.32 -1.82
C SER A 47 -9.37 -6.83 -2.10
N VAL A 48 -9.96 -7.32 -3.18
CA VAL A 48 -11.28 -6.86 -3.65
C VAL A 48 -11.96 -7.98 -4.44
N PRO A 49 -13.30 -8.10 -4.41
CA PRO A 49 -14.02 -9.01 -5.29
C PRO A 49 -13.77 -8.74 -6.77
N TRP A 50 -13.75 -9.78 -7.59
CA TRP A 50 -13.50 -9.66 -9.05
C TRP A 50 -14.39 -8.62 -9.74
N SER A 51 -15.67 -8.55 -9.35
CA SER A 51 -16.63 -7.62 -9.94
C SER A 51 -16.28 -6.15 -9.75
N GLN A 52 -15.45 -5.82 -8.74
CA GLN A 52 -15.08 -4.45 -8.39
C GLN A 52 -13.61 -4.13 -8.73
N ALA A 53 -12.81 -5.13 -9.12
CA ALA A 53 -11.35 -4.99 -9.25
C ALA A 53 -10.93 -3.87 -10.21
N MET A 54 -11.54 -3.80 -11.39
CA MET A 54 -11.20 -2.77 -12.38
C MET A 54 -11.73 -1.39 -12.03
N ASP A 55 -12.90 -1.32 -11.39
CA ASP A 55 -13.45 -0.06 -10.92
C ASP A 55 -12.59 0.52 -9.81
N LEU A 56 -12.24 -0.28 -8.80
CA LEU A 56 -11.34 0.10 -7.72
C LEU A 56 -10.01 0.61 -8.27
N TYR A 57 -9.38 -0.12 -9.19
CA TYR A 57 -8.10 0.31 -9.78
C TYR A 57 -8.20 1.71 -10.41
N ARG A 58 -9.22 1.94 -11.25
CA ARG A 58 -9.42 3.22 -11.93
C ARG A 58 -9.71 4.37 -10.97
N ARG A 59 -10.51 4.12 -9.95
CA ARG A 59 -10.85 5.12 -8.92
C ARG A 59 -9.61 5.53 -8.14
N VAL A 60 -8.81 4.56 -7.67
CA VAL A 60 -7.57 4.82 -6.94
C VAL A 60 -6.56 5.57 -7.82
N GLU A 61 -6.39 5.17 -9.07
CA GLU A 61 -5.54 5.89 -10.04
C GLU A 61 -5.98 7.34 -10.22
N ALA A 62 -7.27 7.56 -10.41
CA ALA A 62 -7.83 8.91 -10.58
C ALA A 62 -7.64 9.75 -9.32
N ARG A 63 -7.87 9.19 -8.13
CA ARG A 63 -7.68 9.87 -6.85
C ARG A 63 -6.23 10.28 -6.65
N VAL A 64 -5.28 9.37 -6.87
CA VAL A 64 -3.84 9.65 -6.75
C VAL A 64 -3.41 10.77 -7.69
N LYS A 65 -3.83 10.73 -8.96
CA LYS A 65 -3.52 11.79 -9.94
C LYS A 65 -4.10 13.14 -9.54
N ALA A 66 -5.33 13.15 -9.03
CA ALA A 66 -5.99 14.38 -8.56
C ALA A 66 -5.28 14.98 -7.34
N GLU A 67 -4.94 14.16 -6.34
CA GLU A 67 -4.22 14.59 -5.15
C GLU A 67 -2.81 15.08 -5.47
N HIS A 68 -2.07 14.37 -6.32
CA HIS A 68 -0.76 14.79 -6.78
C HIS A 68 -0.79 16.20 -7.40
N LYS A 69 -1.77 16.43 -8.27
CA LYS A 69 -1.98 17.72 -8.90
C LYS A 69 -2.39 18.81 -7.89
N ALA A 70 -3.32 18.49 -6.99
CA ALA A 70 -3.81 19.43 -5.97
C ALA A 70 -2.70 19.89 -5.02
N LYS A 71 -1.72 19.03 -4.74
CA LYS A 71 -0.56 19.33 -3.93
C LYS A 71 0.57 20.07 -4.68
N GLY A 72 0.38 20.36 -5.96
CA GLY A 72 1.38 21.05 -6.80
C GLY A 72 2.68 20.28 -6.98
N LEU A 73 2.61 18.95 -6.91
CA LEU A 73 3.80 18.10 -7.08
C LEU A 73 4.27 18.09 -8.54
N PRO A 74 5.58 18.00 -8.79
CA PRO A 74 6.14 18.14 -10.14
C PRO A 74 5.82 16.95 -11.03
N GLY A 75 5.53 17.22 -12.31
CA GLY A 75 5.28 16.22 -13.33
C GLY A 75 3.98 15.44 -13.12
N ASN A 76 4.02 14.16 -13.47
CA ASN A 76 2.93 13.22 -13.24
C ASN A 76 3.39 12.13 -12.27
N PRO A 77 2.52 11.60 -11.41
CA PRO A 77 2.87 10.47 -10.58
C PRO A 77 3.07 9.23 -11.43
N PHE A 78 4.05 8.42 -11.08
CA PHE A 78 4.11 7.03 -11.53
C PHE A 78 3.07 6.24 -10.72
N PHE A 79 2.13 5.64 -11.40
CA PHE A 79 1.11 4.80 -10.78
C PHE A 79 0.86 3.57 -11.64
N THR A 80 0.97 2.40 -11.05
CA THR A 80 0.65 1.14 -11.71
C THR A 80 0.23 0.09 -10.70
N GLY A 81 -0.30 -1.02 -11.16
CA GLY A 81 -0.68 -2.14 -10.31
C GLY A 81 -0.52 -3.48 -11.03
N ARG A 82 -0.36 -4.51 -10.24
CA ARG A 82 -0.35 -5.90 -10.70
C ARG A 82 -1.24 -6.76 -9.84
N LEU A 83 -1.74 -7.85 -10.39
CA LEU A 83 -2.43 -8.88 -9.63
C LEU A 83 -1.38 -9.83 -9.04
N THR A 84 -1.28 -9.88 -7.71
CA THR A 84 -0.28 -10.71 -7.02
C THR A 84 -0.84 -12.04 -6.57
N GLN A 85 -2.05 -12.07 -6.02
CA GLN A 85 -2.77 -13.27 -5.63
C GLN A 85 -4.16 -13.26 -6.24
N VAL A 86 -4.60 -14.43 -6.68
CA VAL A 86 -5.91 -14.64 -7.27
C VAL A 86 -6.67 -15.71 -6.50
N TYR A 87 -7.94 -15.45 -6.24
CA TYR A 87 -8.85 -16.29 -5.49
C TYR A 87 -10.11 -16.55 -6.31
N PRO A 88 -10.88 -17.58 -6.00
CA PRO A 88 -12.17 -17.81 -6.68
C PRO A 88 -13.12 -16.60 -6.58
N THR A 89 -13.10 -15.89 -5.45
CA THR A 89 -14.03 -14.79 -5.15
C THR A 89 -13.46 -13.40 -5.39
N GLY A 90 -12.14 -13.25 -5.53
CA GLY A 90 -11.50 -11.94 -5.63
C GLY A 90 -10.02 -12.01 -5.98
N VAL A 91 -9.36 -10.88 -5.82
CA VAL A 91 -7.97 -10.68 -6.23
C VAL A 91 -7.26 -9.71 -5.30
N CYS A 92 -5.97 -9.91 -5.10
CA CYS A 92 -5.09 -8.92 -4.51
C CYS A 92 -4.48 -8.04 -5.61
N ILE A 93 -4.72 -6.73 -5.51
CA ILE A 93 -4.10 -5.72 -6.37
C ILE A 93 -2.94 -5.08 -5.59
N TYR A 94 -1.75 -5.12 -6.17
CA TYR A 94 -0.54 -4.57 -5.62
C TYR A 94 -0.16 -3.32 -6.41
N PHE A 95 -0.28 -2.15 -5.77
CA PHE A 95 -0.02 -0.86 -6.38
C PHE A 95 1.43 -0.43 -6.18
N TYR A 96 1.93 0.30 -7.14
CA TYR A 96 3.17 1.07 -7.07
C TYR A 96 2.84 2.53 -7.31
N LEU A 97 3.25 3.36 -6.39
CA LEU A 97 3.10 4.80 -6.45
C LEU A 97 4.47 5.45 -6.30
N GLY A 98 4.78 6.40 -7.15
CA GLY A 98 5.99 7.20 -7.03
C GLY A 98 5.85 8.56 -7.69
N PHE A 99 6.73 9.49 -7.32
CA PHE A 99 6.81 10.80 -7.95
C PHE A 99 8.22 11.36 -7.88
N TYR A 100 8.48 12.40 -8.67
CA TYR A 100 9.75 13.12 -8.70
C TYR A 100 9.76 14.18 -7.60
N ALA A 101 10.68 14.08 -6.66
CA ALA A 101 10.69 14.83 -5.41
C ALA A 101 11.67 16.02 -5.37
N LYS A 102 12.38 16.32 -6.46
CA LYS A 102 13.34 17.44 -6.49
C LYS A 102 12.64 18.77 -6.27
N GLY A 103 13.05 19.48 -5.21
CA GLY A 103 12.48 20.77 -4.86
C GLY A 103 11.12 20.68 -4.13
N VAL A 104 10.67 19.46 -3.79
CA VAL A 104 9.46 19.26 -2.98
C VAL A 104 9.83 19.38 -1.51
N ASP A 105 9.09 20.20 -0.80
CA ASP A 105 9.19 20.31 0.66
C ASP A 105 8.57 19.07 1.32
N ASP A 106 9.31 18.48 2.27
CA ASP A 106 8.94 17.26 2.99
C ASP A 106 8.33 16.17 2.08
N PRO A 107 9.13 15.59 1.17
CA PRO A 107 8.61 14.66 0.18
C PRO A 107 8.11 13.35 0.78
N VAL A 108 8.59 12.96 1.96
CA VAL A 108 8.10 11.78 2.69
C VAL A 108 6.67 12.00 3.17
N ARG A 109 6.40 13.15 3.75
CA ARG A 109 5.05 13.54 4.15
C ARG A 109 4.12 13.63 2.93
N ARG A 110 4.58 14.22 1.82
CA ARG A 110 3.79 14.28 0.59
C ARG A 110 3.43 12.90 0.06
N TYR A 111 4.37 11.95 0.14
CA TYR A 111 4.07 10.57 -0.21
C TYR A 111 3.01 9.96 0.71
N ALA A 112 3.16 10.11 2.03
CA ALA A 112 2.21 9.60 3.01
C ALA A 112 0.79 10.15 2.79
N GLU A 113 0.66 11.44 2.46
CA GLU A 113 -0.62 12.07 2.14
C GLU A 113 -1.25 11.48 0.86
N LEU A 114 -0.45 11.18 -0.17
CA LEU A 114 -0.94 10.52 -1.39
C LEU A 114 -1.40 9.08 -1.13
N GLU A 115 -0.62 8.31 -0.35
CA GLU A 115 -1.01 6.94 0.02
C GLU A 115 -2.27 6.94 0.90
N HIS A 116 -2.39 7.90 1.82
CA HIS A 116 -3.59 8.05 2.65
C HIS A 116 -4.84 8.27 1.79
N ALA A 117 -4.80 9.21 0.85
CA ALA A 117 -5.90 9.47 -0.07
C ALA A 117 -6.24 8.26 -0.97
N ALA A 118 -5.20 7.53 -1.41
CA ALA A 118 -5.40 6.27 -2.13
C ALA A 118 -6.11 5.22 -1.27
N ARG A 119 -5.78 5.16 0.01
CA ARG A 119 -6.37 4.21 0.97
C ARG A 119 -7.82 4.53 1.29
N GLU A 120 -8.16 5.81 1.48
CA GLU A 120 -9.56 6.25 1.57
C GLU A 120 -10.39 5.76 0.38
N GLU A 121 -9.85 5.94 -0.83
CA GLU A 121 -10.54 5.51 -2.05
C GLU A 121 -10.65 3.99 -2.17
N ILE A 122 -9.64 3.24 -1.72
CA ILE A 122 -9.68 1.77 -1.65
C ILE A 122 -10.84 1.31 -0.76
N LEU A 123 -10.96 1.85 0.45
CA LEU A 123 -12.04 1.49 1.38
C LEU A 123 -13.41 1.89 0.81
N ALA A 124 -13.54 3.10 0.26
CA ALA A 124 -14.77 3.57 -0.37
C ALA A 124 -15.18 2.73 -1.59
N ALA A 125 -14.24 2.07 -2.26
CA ALA A 125 -14.48 1.16 -3.38
C ALA A 125 -14.64 -0.31 -2.95
N GLY A 126 -14.76 -0.59 -1.65
CA GLY A 126 -14.96 -1.95 -1.12
C GLY A 126 -13.72 -2.83 -1.08
N GLY A 127 -12.54 -2.25 -1.20
CA GLY A 127 -11.26 -2.93 -0.99
C GLY A 127 -10.95 -3.12 0.50
N SER A 128 -10.07 -4.07 0.81
CA SER A 128 -9.57 -4.28 2.17
C SER A 128 -8.52 -3.23 2.54
N LEU A 129 -8.41 -2.91 3.83
CA LEU A 129 -7.38 -2.00 4.33
C LEU A 129 -5.97 -2.55 4.07
N SER A 130 -5.78 -3.84 4.22
CA SER A 130 -4.57 -4.58 3.90
C SER A 130 -4.90 -6.04 3.61
N HIS A 131 -4.15 -6.65 2.72
CA HIS A 131 -4.21 -8.08 2.44
C HIS A 131 -3.05 -8.86 3.09
N HIS A 132 -1.80 -8.38 2.93
CA HIS A 132 -0.61 -9.08 3.44
C HIS A 132 0.49 -8.17 4.00
N HIS A 133 0.44 -6.85 3.80
CA HIS A 133 1.41 -5.94 4.40
C HIS A 133 1.14 -5.65 5.88
N GLY A 134 -0.08 -5.92 6.34
CA GLY A 134 -0.52 -5.60 7.70
C GLY A 134 -0.86 -4.13 7.89
N VAL A 135 -1.39 -3.80 9.06
CA VAL A 135 -1.84 -2.44 9.39
C VAL A 135 -0.68 -1.56 9.86
N GLY A 136 0.11 -2.07 10.80
CA GLY A 136 1.23 -1.32 11.37
C GLY A 136 0.83 0.04 11.92
N LYS A 137 1.74 1.02 11.79
CA LYS A 137 1.52 2.42 12.20
C LYS A 137 0.87 3.24 11.09
N ILE A 138 1.14 2.91 9.83
CA ILE A 138 0.73 3.71 8.67
C ILE A 138 -0.77 3.65 8.43
N ARG A 139 -1.42 2.52 8.76
CA ARG A 139 -2.83 2.26 8.43
C ARG A 139 -3.75 2.23 9.64
N GLN A 140 -3.21 2.43 10.84
CA GLN A 140 -3.98 2.32 12.08
C GLN A 140 -5.13 3.32 12.20
N ASP A 141 -5.01 4.49 11.57
CA ASP A 141 -6.03 5.54 11.61
C ASP A 141 -7.33 5.12 10.91
N PHE A 142 -7.26 4.14 10.01
CA PHE A 142 -8.41 3.55 9.33
C PHE A 142 -9.11 2.43 10.13
N LEU A 143 -8.55 1.97 11.24
CA LEU A 143 -9.11 0.87 12.01
C LEU A 143 -10.53 1.15 12.53
N PRO A 144 -10.88 2.37 12.97
CA PRO A 144 -12.24 2.69 13.39
C PRO A 144 -13.29 2.60 12.27
N GLU A 145 -12.87 2.65 11.00
CA GLU A 145 -13.77 2.55 9.84
C GLU A 145 -14.11 1.10 9.52
N ILE A 146 -13.25 0.15 9.91
CA ILE A 146 -13.38 -1.27 9.52
C ILE A 146 -13.69 -2.19 10.70
N TYR A 147 -13.46 -1.76 11.94
CA TYR A 147 -13.74 -2.53 13.15
C TYR A 147 -14.69 -1.80 14.07
N SER A 148 -15.54 -2.55 14.76
CA SER A 148 -16.36 -2.00 15.81
C SER A 148 -15.49 -1.57 17.01
N GLU A 149 -16.00 -0.63 17.81
CA GLU A 149 -15.34 -0.19 19.03
C GLU A 149 -15.08 -1.34 20.00
N GLY A 150 -16.02 -2.31 20.10
CA GLY A 150 -15.85 -3.52 20.92
C GLY A 150 -14.69 -4.40 20.43
N ALA A 151 -14.50 -4.56 19.13
CA ALA A 151 -13.37 -5.31 18.60
C ALA A 151 -12.03 -4.61 18.87
N LEU A 152 -11.99 -3.29 18.74
CA LEU A 152 -10.81 -2.50 19.08
C LEU A 152 -10.50 -2.53 20.58
N ALA A 153 -11.53 -2.44 21.42
CA ALA A 153 -11.39 -2.56 22.89
C ALA A 153 -10.84 -3.94 23.28
N PHE A 154 -11.41 -5.01 22.73
CA PHE A 154 -10.93 -6.37 22.97
C PHE A 154 -9.45 -6.51 22.60
N THR A 155 -9.04 -6.01 21.44
CA THR A 155 -7.64 -6.06 20.98
C THR A 155 -6.72 -5.29 21.95
N ARG A 156 -7.16 -4.12 22.44
CA ARG A 156 -6.41 -3.33 23.44
C ARG A 156 -6.26 -4.09 24.77
N ASP A 157 -7.32 -4.72 25.22
CA ASP A 157 -7.30 -5.44 26.50
C ASP A 157 -6.41 -6.69 26.44
N VAL A 158 -6.44 -7.44 25.33
CA VAL A 158 -5.50 -8.54 25.08
C VAL A 158 -4.05 -8.03 25.08
N LYS A 159 -3.78 -6.94 24.39
CA LYS A 159 -2.44 -6.34 24.36
C LYS A 159 -1.96 -5.95 25.76
N ARG A 160 -2.79 -5.28 26.55
CA ARG A 160 -2.45 -4.90 27.94
C ARG A 160 -2.18 -6.09 28.83
N ALA A 161 -2.95 -7.17 28.64
CA ALA A 161 -2.79 -8.38 29.45
C ALA A 161 -1.48 -9.11 29.18
N VAL A 162 -1.02 -9.16 27.91
CA VAL A 162 0.17 -9.91 27.50
C VAL A 162 1.44 -9.07 27.43
N ASP A 163 1.32 -7.76 27.29
CA ASP A 163 2.44 -6.81 27.18
C ASP A 163 2.10 -5.47 27.85
N PRO A 164 1.98 -5.49 29.20
CA PRO A 164 1.57 -4.30 29.96
C PRO A 164 2.54 -3.11 29.81
N GLU A 165 3.82 -3.40 29.60
CA GLU A 165 4.85 -2.38 29.43
C GLU A 165 4.97 -1.88 27.98
N ASN A 166 4.13 -2.41 27.06
CA ASN A 166 4.11 -2.04 25.64
C ASN A 166 5.49 -2.09 24.94
N VAL A 167 6.23 -3.17 25.20
CA VAL A 167 7.58 -3.39 24.65
C VAL A 167 7.51 -3.92 23.22
N PHE A 168 6.56 -4.83 22.94
CA PHE A 168 6.45 -5.51 21.65
C PHE A 168 5.53 -4.76 20.71
N GLY A 169 6.07 -4.32 19.56
CA GLY A 169 5.29 -3.61 18.55
C GLY A 169 4.65 -2.33 19.08
N ALA A 170 5.38 -1.57 19.89
CA ALA A 170 4.91 -0.33 20.48
C ALA A 170 4.26 0.59 19.43
N SER A 171 3.08 1.11 19.75
CA SER A 171 2.26 1.98 18.89
C SER A 171 1.75 1.34 17.57
N ASN A 172 1.92 0.04 17.37
CA ASN A 172 1.30 -0.64 16.24
C ASN A 172 -0.19 -0.85 16.49
N HIS A 173 -0.99 -0.73 15.44
CA HIS A 173 -2.46 -0.90 15.45
C HIS A 173 -3.22 0.08 16.37
N GLY A 174 -2.61 1.18 16.81
CA GLY A 174 -3.27 2.12 17.74
C GLY A 174 -3.74 1.49 19.06
N VAL A 175 -3.24 0.31 19.41
CA VAL A 175 -3.80 -0.54 20.46
C VAL A 175 -3.60 0.04 21.86
N LEU A 176 -2.50 0.75 22.11
CA LEU A 176 -2.24 1.46 23.36
C LEU A 176 -1.80 2.89 23.05
N GLY A 177 -2.75 3.71 22.59
CA GLY A 177 -2.53 5.12 22.36
C GLY A 177 -1.22 5.43 21.58
N THR A 178 -1.27 6.28 20.62
CA THR A 178 -0.05 6.91 20.13
C THR A 178 0.60 7.60 21.33
N ALA A 179 1.67 7.04 21.89
CA ALA A 179 2.66 7.95 22.42
C ALA A 179 2.95 8.85 21.20
N LYS A 180 2.46 10.07 21.23
CA LYS A 180 2.91 11.09 20.29
C LYS A 180 4.42 10.97 20.35
N LEU A 181 5.03 10.59 19.25
CA LEU A 181 6.44 10.84 19.05
C LEU A 181 6.51 12.37 19.06
N ASP A 182 6.61 12.93 20.25
CA ASP A 182 6.97 14.32 20.42
C ASP A 182 8.37 14.44 19.83
N GLU A 183 8.41 15.07 18.65
CA GLU A 183 9.53 15.70 17.93
C GLU A 183 10.77 14.82 17.61
#